data_1ea7b6c95c657f56c042298abf61276a
#
_entry.id   1ea7b6c95c657f56c042298abf61276a
#
_cell.length_a   1.000
_cell.length_b   1.000
_cell.length_c   1.000
_cell.angle_alpha   90.00
_cell.angle_beta   90.00
_cell.angle_gamma   90.00
#
_symmetry.space_group_name_H-M   'P 1'
#
loop_
_entity.id
_entity.type
_entity.pdbx_description
1 polymer ?
#
loop_
_entity_poly.entity_id
_entity_poly.type
_entity_poly.pdbx_seq_one_letter_code
_entity_poly.pdbx_strand_id
1 'polypeptide(L)'
;LIAARPSDLLPAMRLDQTPWKFWFNLLPRFVRRGRSPHECDTGFYRFLHDDLTSFSSREAREHFRAHGTREGRIGSPAAHRSGFMEIIPRGRALEIGPFTRAALRGRRVKYLDVMDKAGLMRRAAEHNLPTEHPVDIDFVSPDGSLDAVPDRSFDIVFSSHCIEHQADLIRHLREVARVLVTGGAYYLIIPDKRYCFDHYIDCSGIEDVRLAHAERRKVHVEKSVIEHLAFTTHNDSIRHWSGDHGEEGGQPDRVEHAKRVFADANGAYIDVHAWQFVPDTFREITGTLYDEGATGLKPERVYQTVWG
;
A
#
# COMPACT_ATOMS: atom_id res chain seq x y z
N LEU A 1 -27.22 2.76 25.71
CA LEU A 1 -27.45 2.18 24.38
C LEU A 1 -26.35 1.16 24.12
N ILE A 2 -26.67 -0.12 24.35
CA ILE A 2 -25.82 -1.25 23.99
C ILE A 2 -25.96 -1.38 22.47
N ALA A 3 -24.90 -1.02 21.73
CA ALA A 3 -24.87 -1.34 20.30
C ALA A 3 -24.74 -2.86 20.16
N ALA A 4 -25.58 -3.48 19.34
CA ALA A 4 -25.48 -4.89 19.02
C ALA A 4 -24.08 -5.20 18.50
N ARG A 5 -23.50 -6.32 18.93
CA ARG A 5 -22.18 -6.75 18.47
C ARG A 5 -22.28 -7.29 17.04
N PRO A 6 -21.22 -7.27 16.25
CA PRO A 6 -21.21 -7.89 14.94
C PRO A 6 -21.66 -9.35 14.94
N SER A 7 -21.25 -10.13 15.95
CA SER A 7 -21.66 -11.52 16.17
C SER A 7 -23.15 -11.69 16.42
N ASP A 8 -23.82 -10.69 17.01
CA ASP A 8 -25.25 -10.75 17.37
C ASP A 8 -26.17 -10.45 16.17
N LEU A 9 -25.58 -9.84 15.11
CA LEU A 9 -26.33 -9.40 13.94
C LEU A 9 -26.32 -10.43 12.79
N LEU A 10 -25.34 -11.35 12.76
CA LEU A 10 -25.19 -12.32 11.68
C LEU A 10 -24.55 -13.64 12.19
N PRO A 11 -25.34 -14.55 12.77
CA PRO A 11 -24.82 -15.80 13.37
C PRO A 11 -24.19 -16.80 12.38
N ALA A 12 -24.22 -16.52 11.07
CA ALA A 12 -23.70 -17.41 10.03
C ALA A 12 -22.58 -16.80 9.15
N MET A 13 -22.25 -15.52 9.33
CA MET A 13 -21.20 -14.87 8.52
C MET A 13 -19.90 -14.77 9.32
N ARG A 14 -18.81 -15.29 8.76
CA ARG A 14 -17.48 -15.09 9.31
C ARG A 14 -17.07 -13.62 9.13
N LEU A 15 -16.51 -13.00 10.17
CA LEU A 15 -16.05 -11.61 10.18
C LEU A 15 -15.03 -11.32 9.06
N ASP A 16 -14.27 -12.32 8.69
CA ASP A 16 -13.26 -12.31 7.62
C ASP A 16 -13.85 -12.31 6.20
N GLN A 17 -15.15 -12.61 6.04
CA GLN A 17 -15.83 -12.73 4.75
C GLN A 17 -16.83 -11.59 4.45
N THR A 18 -17.01 -10.66 5.38
CA THR A 18 -17.99 -9.57 5.21
C THR A 18 -17.30 -8.28 4.80
N PRO A 19 -17.82 -7.52 3.80
CA PRO A 19 -17.22 -6.27 3.37
C PRO A 19 -17.01 -5.31 4.54
N TRP A 20 -15.80 -4.80 4.69
CA TRP A 20 -15.44 -3.87 5.77
C TRP A 20 -16.37 -2.65 5.87
N LYS A 21 -16.86 -2.12 4.75
CA LYS A 21 -17.82 -1.01 4.74
C LYS A 21 -19.08 -1.30 5.57
N PHE A 22 -19.54 -2.54 5.56
CA PHE A 22 -20.66 -2.96 6.38
C PHE A 22 -20.33 -2.88 7.87
N TRP A 23 -19.18 -3.45 8.26
CA TRP A 23 -18.72 -3.46 9.65
C TRP A 23 -18.35 -2.06 10.14
N PHE A 24 -17.66 -1.27 9.34
CA PHE A 24 -17.29 0.10 9.70
C PHE A 24 -18.50 0.97 10.00
N ASN A 25 -19.60 0.80 9.28
CA ASN A 25 -20.84 1.53 9.54
C ASN A 25 -21.58 1.07 10.80
N LEU A 26 -21.36 -0.17 11.24
CA LEU A 26 -21.93 -0.70 12.48
C LEU A 26 -21.10 -0.38 13.72
N LEU A 27 -19.83 0.04 13.55
CA LEU A 27 -18.98 0.41 14.68
C LEU A 27 -19.59 1.61 15.44
N PRO A 28 -19.62 1.55 16.79
CA PRO A 28 -20.00 2.69 17.60
C PRO A 28 -19.19 3.94 17.25
N ARG A 29 -19.83 5.12 17.30
CA ARG A 29 -19.16 6.39 16.92
C ARG A 29 -17.87 6.65 17.70
N PHE A 30 -17.77 6.22 18.95
CA PHE A 30 -16.53 6.36 19.74
C PHE A 30 -15.40 5.45 19.26
N VAL A 31 -15.71 4.26 18.74
CA VAL A 31 -14.74 3.35 18.13
C VAL A 31 -14.28 3.88 16.77
N ARG A 32 -15.21 4.44 15.98
CA ARG A 32 -14.87 5.11 14.70
C ARG A 32 -14.03 6.38 14.87
N ARG A 33 -14.24 7.11 15.99
CA ARG A 33 -13.48 8.32 16.31
C ARG A 33 -12.12 8.05 16.96
N GLY A 34 -11.82 6.80 17.26
CA GLY A 34 -10.50 6.39 17.73
C GLY A 34 -9.46 6.63 16.64
N ARG A 35 -9.00 7.88 16.53
CA ARG A 35 -7.86 8.27 15.68
C ARG A 35 -6.55 7.76 16.27
N SER A 36 -6.58 6.56 16.84
CA SER A 36 -5.36 5.97 17.37
C SER A 36 -4.53 5.53 16.18
N PRO A 37 -3.41 6.18 15.95
CA PRO A 37 -2.49 5.76 14.91
C PRO A 37 -1.72 4.49 15.30
N HIS A 38 -2.10 3.81 16.38
CA HIS A 38 -1.48 2.58 16.83
C HIS A 38 -1.98 1.37 16.02
N GLU A 39 -1.13 0.41 15.78
CA GLU A 39 -1.49 -0.86 15.14
C GLU A 39 -2.57 -1.60 15.93
N CYS A 40 -2.59 -1.42 17.24
CA CYS A 40 -3.62 -1.92 18.13
C CYS A 40 -4.32 -0.78 18.86
N ASP A 41 -5.53 -0.46 18.43
CA ASP A 41 -6.53 0.27 19.21
C ASP A 41 -7.20 -0.76 20.13
N THR A 42 -6.89 -0.71 21.40
CA THR A 42 -7.35 -1.74 22.36
C THR A 42 -8.85 -1.77 22.58
N GLY A 43 -9.52 -0.63 22.36
CA GLY A 43 -10.99 -0.55 22.40
C GLY A 43 -11.61 -1.26 21.21
N PHE A 44 -11.10 -0.95 20.00
CA PHE A 44 -11.50 -1.60 18.77
C PHE A 44 -11.19 -3.10 18.79
N TYR A 45 -9.97 -3.47 19.19
CA TYR A 45 -9.50 -4.85 19.21
C TYR A 45 -10.37 -5.76 20.10
N ARG A 46 -10.67 -5.31 21.31
CA ARG A 46 -11.58 -6.02 22.22
C ARG A 46 -13.04 -6.04 21.74
N PHE A 47 -13.47 -5.00 21.03
CA PHE A 47 -14.80 -4.94 20.44
C PHE A 47 -14.96 -5.97 19.30
N LEU A 48 -13.92 -6.10 18.46
CA LEU A 48 -13.96 -6.94 17.28
C LEU A 48 -13.78 -8.44 17.60
N HIS A 49 -13.06 -8.77 18.68
CA HIS A 49 -12.70 -10.15 19.05
C HIS A 49 -13.35 -10.53 20.37
N ASP A 50 -14.39 -11.38 20.29
CA ASP A 50 -15.23 -11.77 21.45
C ASP A 50 -14.46 -12.41 22.59
N ASP A 51 -13.42 -13.21 22.29
CA ASP A 51 -12.53 -13.85 23.25
C ASP A 51 -11.70 -12.86 24.08
N LEU A 52 -11.63 -11.60 23.67
CA LEU A 52 -10.84 -10.56 24.32
C LEU A 52 -11.68 -9.56 25.13
N THR A 53 -12.98 -9.74 25.21
CA THR A 53 -13.90 -8.76 25.85
C THR A 53 -13.60 -8.50 27.31
N SER A 54 -13.07 -9.50 28.05
CA SER A 54 -12.69 -9.41 29.45
C SER A 54 -11.28 -8.79 29.68
N PHE A 55 -10.48 -8.65 28.61
CA PHE A 55 -9.11 -8.13 28.71
C PHE A 55 -9.10 -6.65 29.06
N SER A 56 -8.16 -6.26 29.93
CA SER A 56 -7.80 -4.84 30.07
C SER A 56 -7.12 -4.32 28.83
N SER A 57 -7.01 -3.00 28.69
CA SER A 57 -6.27 -2.38 27.56
C SER A 57 -4.80 -2.82 27.49
N ARG A 58 -4.19 -3.14 28.63
CA ARG A 58 -2.83 -3.66 28.69
C ARG A 58 -2.76 -5.09 28.14
N GLU A 59 -3.60 -5.98 28.66
CA GLU A 59 -3.66 -7.38 28.20
C GLU A 59 -4.01 -7.48 26.71
N ALA A 60 -4.95 -6.69 26.23
CA ALA A 60 -5.29 -6.65 24.80
C ALA A 60 -4.12 -6.24 23.92
N ARG A 61 -3.31 -5.28 24.37
CA ARG A 61 -2.11 -4.84 23.63
C ARG A 61 -0.98 -5.89 23.68
N GLU A 62 -0.80 -6.53 24.82
CA GLU A 62 0.15 -7.63 24.99
C GLU A 62 -0.25 -8.83 24.14
N HIS A 63 -1.53 -9.19 24.13
CA HIS A 63 -2.07 -10.24 23.29
C HIS A 63 -1.88 -9.94 21.78
N PHE A 64 -2.20 -8.72 21.33
CA PHE A 64 -2.00 -8.35 19.94
C PHE A 64 -0.55 -8.52 19.49
N ARG A 65 0.41 -8.09 20.32
CA ARG A 65 1.84 -8.22 20.01
C ARG A 65 2.33 -9.66 20.00
N ALA A 66 1.87 -10.46 20.95
CA ALA A 66 2.34 -11.85 21.13
C ALA A 66 1.67 -12.83 20.17
N HIS A 67 0.41 -12.61 19.85
CA HIS A 67 -0.46 -13.56 19.13
C HIS A 67 -1.21 -12.92 17.97
N GLY A 68 -1.90 -11.80 18.19
CA GLY A 68 -2.85 -11.23 17.26
C GLY A 68 -2.28 -10.93 15.87
N THR A 69 -1.04 -10.45 15.80
CA THR A 69 -0.35 -10.21 14.51
C THR A 69 -0.15 -11.52 13.74
N ARG A 70 0.32 -12.59 14.41
CA ARG A 70 0.53 -13.89 13.78
C ARG A 70 -0.79 -14.59 13.39
N GLU A 71 -1.85 -14.31 14.12
CA GLU A 71 -3.20 -14.82 13.86
C GLU A 71 -3.92 -13.98 12.79
N GLY A 72 -3.28 -12.95 12.24
CA GLY A 72 -3.91 -12.05 11.26
C GLY A 72 -5.07 -11.23 11.82
N ARG A 73 -5.15 -11.03 13.15
CA ARG A 73 -6.25 -10.29 13.77
C ARG A 73 -6.15 -8.79 13.47
N ILE A 74 -7.28 -8.18 13.17
CA ILE A 74 -7.37 -6.75 12.90
C ILE A 74 -7.28 -5.98 14.22
N GLY A 75 -6.19 -5.23 14.39
CA GLY A 75 -5.91 -4.47 15.62
C GLY A 75 -6.50 -3.07 15.64
N SER A 76 -6.79 -2.47 14.48
CA SER A 76 -7.17 -1.05 14.37
C SER A 76 -8.05 -0.79 13.15
N PRO A 77 -9.00 0.19 13.23
CA PRO A 77 -9.72 0.67 12.05
C PRO A 77 -8.81 1.18 10.94
N ALA A 78 -7.59 1.63 11.28
CA ALA A 78 -6.61 2.10 10.31
C ALA A 78 -6.02 0.99 9.41
N ALA A 79 -6.30 -0.27 9.68
CA ALA A 79 -6.00 -1.37 8.76
C ALA A 79 -6.83 -1.29 7.46
N HIS A 80 -8.01 -0.66 7.48
CA HIS A 80 -8.83 -0.43 6.31
C HIS A 80 -8.52 0.92 5.67
N ARG A 81 -8.57 1.01 4.32
CA ARG A 81 -8.24 2.24 3.57
C ARG A 81 -8.93 3.49 4.11
N SER A 82 -10.24 3.45 4.39
CA SER A 82 -10.97 4.63 4.89
C SER A 82 -10.48 5.06 6.27
N GLY A 83 -10.24 4.12 7.18
CA GLY A 83 -9.69 4.41 8.50
C GLY A 83 -8.23 4.89 8.42
N PHE A 84 -7.44 4.35 7.49
CA PHE A 84 -6.08 4.82 7.23
C PHE A 84 -6.06 6.29 6.78
N MET A 85 -6.94 6.66 5.87
CA MET A 85 -7.04 8.04 5.41
C MET A 85 -7.44 9.02 6.53
N GLU A 86 -8.19 8.57 7.54
CA GLU A 86 -8.58 9.39 8.69
C GLU A 86 -7.43 9.69 9.66
N ILE A 87 -6.41 8.82 9.72
CA ILE A 87 -5.25 9.04 10.59
C ILE A 87 -4.19 9.96 9.98
N ILE A 88 -4.27 10.26 8.68
CA ILE A 88 -3.36 11.19 8.02
C ILE A 88 -3.67 12.62 8.54
N PRO A 89 -2.71 13.29 9.20
CA PRO A 89 -2.95 14.63 9.75
C PRO A 89 -3.07 15.66 8.62
N ARG A 90 -3.54 16.85 8.98
CA ARG A 90 -3.51 18.00 8.05
C ARG A 90 -2.14 18.67 8.12
N GLY A 91 -1.53 18.92 6.95
CA GLY A 91 -0.23 19.55 6.85
C GLY A 91 0.09 19.95 5.42
N ARG A 92 1.35 20.33 5.17
CA ARG A 92 1.89 20.44 3.81
C ARG A 92 2.12 18.99 3.33
N ALA A 93 1.36 18.58 2.35
CA ALA A 93 1.38 17.20 1.88
C ALA A 93 1.83 17.11 0.42
N LEU A 94 2.61 16.09 0.10
CA LEU A 94 2.91 15.64 -1.26
C LEU A 94 2.22 14.29 -1.49
N GLU A 95 1.35 14.22 -2.47
CA GLU A 95 0.82 12.94 -2.98
C GLU A 95 1.61 12.54 -4.22
N ILE A 96 2.19 11.33 -4.19
CA ILE A 96 2.95 10.74 -5.30
C ILE A 96 2.05 9.77 -6.05
N GLY A 97 1.95 9.92 -7.38
CA GLY A 97 1.16 9.05 -8.23
C GLY A 97 -0.35 9.18 -8.03
N PRO A 98 -0.93 10.40 -7.96
CA PRO A 98 -2.39 10.55 -7.82
C PRO A 98 -3.15 10.02 -9.02
N PHE A 99 -2.50 9.89 -10.16
CA PHE A 99 -3.12 9.56 -11.44
C PHE A 99 -4.35 10.45 -11.70
N THR A 100 -5.52 9.86 -11.90
CA THR A 100 -6.81 10.58 -12.10
C THR A 100 -7.74 10.48 -10.88
N ARG A 101 -7.23 10.00 -9.73
CA ARG A 101 -8.00 9.71 -8.51
C ARG A 101 -7.27 10.19 -7.25
N ALA A 102 -6.86 11.47 -7.22
CA ALA A 102 -6.17 12.04 -6.06
C ALA A 102 -6.93 11.76 -4.75
N ALA A 103 -6.22 11.21 -3.78
CA ALA A 103 -6.76 10.81 -2.48
C ALA A 103 -6.71 11.96 -1.46
N LEU A 104 -5.63 12.76 -1.47
CA LEU A 104 -5.50 13.94 -0.63
C LEU A 104 -6.04 15.17 -1.35
N ARG A 105 -6.61 16.10 -0.56
CA ARG A 105 -7.15 17.35 -1.10
C ARG A 105 -6.91 18.52 -0.17
N GLY A 106 -6.71 19.69 -0.77
CA GLY A 106 -6.60 20.94 -0.02
C GLY A 106 -5.53 21.86 -0.56
N ARG A 107 -5.55 23.12 -0.10
CA ARG A 107 -4.64 24.17 -0.58
C ARG A 107 -3.15 23.93 -0.25
N ARG A 108 -2.85 22.99 0.64
CA ARG A 108 -1.49 22.63 1.07
C ARG A 108 -1.03 21.29 0.52
N VAL A 109 -1.81 20.69 -0.40
CA VAL A 109 -1.45 19.44 -1.07
C VAL A 109 -0.82 19.79 -2.41
N LYS A 110 0.32 19.16 -2.68
CA LYS A 110 1.02 19.18 -3.94
C LYS A 110 1.05 17.76 -4.52
N TYR A 111 1.15 17.68 -5.82
CA TYR A 111 1.07 16.43 -6.55
C TYR A 111 2.30 16.21 -7.43
N LEU A 112 2.84 15.00 -7.38
CA LEU A 112 3.91 14.54 -8.25
C LEU A 112 3.41 13.34 -9.05
N ASP A 113 3.62 13.35 -10.37
CA ASP A 113 3.31 12.20 -11.22
C ASP A 113 4.27 12.17 -12.43
N VAL A 114 4.28 11.06 -13.17
CA VAL A 114 5.14 10.85 -14.35
C VAL A 114 4.69 11.67 -15.56
N MET A 115 3.47 12.17 -15.57
CA MET A 115 2.89 13.00 -16.64
C MET A 115 2.12 14.18 -16.03
N ASP A 116 1.88 15.18 -16.86
CA ASP A 116 0.94 16.24 -16.53
C ASP A 116 -0.52 15.71 -16.55
N LYS A 117 -1.44 16.50 -16.04
CA LYS A 117 -2.87 16.16 -15.99
C LYS A 117 -3.42 15.72 -17.35
N ALA A 118 -3.05 16.41 -18.43
CA ALA A 118 -3.55 16.09 -19.76
C ALA A 118 -3.02 14.73 -20.25
N GLY A 119 -1.76 14.41 -19.97
CA GLY A 119 -1.15 13.11 -20.23
C GLY A 119 -1.83 11.98 -19.46
N LEU A 120 -2.05 12.18 -18.15
CA LEU A 120 -2.75 11.21 -17.30
C LEU A 120 -4.19 10.97 -17.75
N MET A 121 -4.91 12.02 -18.14
CA MET A 121 -6.27 11.89 -18.67
C MET A 121 -6.31 11.11 -20.00
N ARG A 122 -5.36 11.35 -20.92
CA ARG A 122 -5.26 10.55 -22.16
C ARG A 122 -4.99 9.08 -21.85
N ARG A 123 -4.01 8.79 -20.97
CA ARG A 123 -3.69 7.42 -20.56
C ARG A 123 -4.88 6.72 -19.90
N ALA A 124 -5.65 7.44 -19.07
CA ALA A 124 -6.87 6.89 -18.49
C ALA A 124 -7.92 6.52 -19.54
N ALA A 125 -8.10 7.37 -20.55
CA ALA A 125 -9.02 7.10 -21.65
C ALA A 125 -8.59 5.90 -22.51
N GLU A 126 -7.29 5.78 -22.81
CA GLU A 126 -6.72 4.66 -23.58
C GLU A 126 -6.94 3.31 -22.89
N HIS A 127 -6.92 3.29 -21.56
CA HIS A 127 -7.09 2.09 -20.76
C HIS A 127 -8.49 1.93 -20.11
N ASN A 128 -9.46 2.78 -20.46
CA ASN A 128 -10.80 2.82 -19.86
C ASN A 128 -10.79 2.89 -18.33
N LEU A 129 -9.87 3.66 -17.75
CA LEU A 129 -9.72 3.81 -16.31
C LEU A 129 -10.58 4.98 -15.78
N PRO A 130 -11.04 4.91 -14.51
CA PRO A 130 -11.86 5.96 -13.89
C PRO A 130 -11.11 7.29 -13.77
N THR A 131 -11.86 8.41 -13.95
CA THR A 131 -11.33 9.78 -13.87
C THR A 131 -12.11 10.63 -12.86
N GLU A 132 -12.25 10.13 -11.63
CA GLU A 132 -13.15 10.73 -10.64
C GLU A 132 -12.64 12.06 -10.08
N HIS A 133 -11.31 12.22 -9.95
CA HIS A 133 -10.71 13.35 -9.24
C HIS A 133 -9.38 13.80 -9.85
N PRO A 134 -9.35 14.20 -11.11
CA PRO A 134 -8.13 14.65 -11.77
C PRO A 134 -7.66 15.99 -11.16
N VAL A 135 -6.38 16.08 -10.88
CA VAL A 135 -5.72 17.27 -10.30
C VAL A 135 -4.63 17.80 -11.24
N ASP A 136 -4.26 19.06 -11.08
CA ASP A 136 -3.09 19.60 -11.76
C ASP A 136 -1.84 19.10 -11.05
N ILE A 137 -0.84 18.63 -11.81
CA ILE A 137 0.40 18.07 -11.28
C ILE A 137 1.41 19.20 -11.08
N ASP A 138 1.86 19.36 -9.84
CA ASP A 138 2.83 20.41 -9.47
C ASP A 138 4.25 20.03 -9.88
N PHE A 139 4.60 18.75 -9.82
CA PHE A 139 5.91 18.21 -10.17
C PHE A 139 5.74 17.06 -11.16
N VAL A 140 6.06 17.30 -12.42
CA VAL A 140 6.07 16.25 -13.46
C VAL A 140 7.44 15.62 -13.50
N SER A 141 7.52 14.31 -13.25
CA SER A 141 8.77 13.56 -13.19
C SER A 141 8.65 12.26 -14.00
N PRO A 142 9.08 12.23 -15.26
CA PRO A 142 8.91 11.06 -16.14
C PRO A 142 9.60 9.78 -15.67
N ASP A 143 10.62 9.88 -14.81
CA ASP A 143 11.32 8.75 -14.19
C ASP A 143 10.88 8.47 -12.74
N GLY A 144 9.86 9.18 -12.26
CA GLY A 144 9.33 9.06 -10.91
C GLY A 144 10.25 9.57 -9.81
N SER A 145 11.37 10.26 -10.13
CA SER A 145 12.27 10.86 -9.14
C SER A 145 11.60 12.04 -8.41
N LEU A 146 12.08 12.33 -7.20
CA LEU A 146 11.67 13.51 -6.46
C LEU A 146 12.65 14.68 -6.61
N ASP A 147 13.54 14.66 -7.62
CA ASP A 147 14.61 15.65 -7.79
C ASP A 147 14.10 17.08 -7.90
N ALA A 148 12.95 17.29 -8.54
CA ALA A 148 12.31 18.60 -8.65
C ALA A 148 11.63 19.08 -7.35
N VAL A 149 11.52 18.22 -6.36
CA VAL A 149 10.84 18.52 -5.08
C VAL A 149 11.86 19.08 -4.09
N PRO A 150 11.64 20.30 -3.53
CA PRO A 150 12.58 20.90 -2.59
C PRO A 150 12.72 20.08 -1.30
N ASP A 151 13.92 20.12 -0.70
CA ASP A 151 14.20 19.50 0.59
C ASP A 151 13.31 20.06 1.70
N ARG A 152 12.94 19.20 2.65
CA ARG A 152 12.21 19.56 3.88
C ARG A 152 10.99 20.44 3.65
N SER A 153 10.25 20.18 2.57
CA SER A 153 9.11 20.98 2.15
C SER A 153 7.78 20.47 2.64
N PHE A 154 7.71 19.19 3.04
CA PHE A 154 6.45 18.54 3.38
C PHE A 154 6.46 17.93 4.78
N ASP A 155 5.33 18.05 5.46
CA ASP A 155 5.07 17.40 6.74
C ASP A 155 4.60 15.95 6.50
N ILE A 156 4.01 15.71 5.33
CA ILE A 156 3.38 14.45 4.93
C ILE A 156 3.77 14.14 3.48
N VAL A 157 4.21 12.90 3.24
CA VAL A 157 4.19 12.29 1.90
C VAL A 157 3.18 11.16 1.93
N PHE A 158 2.42 11.02 0.88
CA PHE A 158 1.43 9.95 0.69
C PHE A 158 1.58 9.33 -0.69
N SER A 159 1.45 8.01 -0.77
CA SER A 159 1.23 7.33 -2.04
C SER A 159 0.33 6.12 -1.87
N SER A 160 -0.35 5.76 -2.95
CA SER A 160 -1.23 4.60 -3.00
C SER A 160 -1.00 3.86 -4.30
N HIS A 161 -0.62 2.58 -4.22
CA HIS A 161 -0.27 1.78 -5.40
C HIS A 161 0.79 2.47 -6.27
N CYS A 162 1.96 2.76 -5.66
CA CYS A 162 3.04 3.49 -6.32
C CYS A 162 4.44 2.97 -5.94
N ILE A 163 4.65 2.57 -4.68
CA ILE A 163 5.98 2.14 -4.20
C ILE A 163 6.42 0.82 -4.84
N GLU A 164 5.48 -0.04 -5.19
CA GLU A 164 5.70 -1.31 -5.88
C GLU A 164 6.25 -1.14 -7.30
N HIS A 165 6.07 0.04 -7.89
CA HIS A 165 6.57 0.39 -9.22
C HIS A 165 7.95 1.05 -9.19
N GLN A 166 8.55 1.27 -8.02
CA GLN A 166 9.85 1.94 -7.95
C GLN A 166 10.98 1.01 -8.34
N ALA A 167 11.73 1.31 -9.41
CA ALA A 167 12.82 0.46 -9.88
C ALA A 167 13.97 0.33 -8.85
N ASP A 168 14.20 1.35 -8.02
CA ASP A 168 15.15 1.37 -6.90
C ASP A 168 14.44 1.87 -5.64
N LEU A 169 14.03 0.94 -4.79
CA LEU A 169 13.29 1.22 -3.56
C LEU A 169 14.11 2.05 -2.55
N ILE A 170 15.40 1.78 -2.41
CA ILE A 170 16.27 2.53 -1.49
C ILE A 170 16.40 3.99 -1.93
N ARG A 171 16.61 4.23 -3.21
CA ARG A 171 16.66 5.58 -3.78
C ARG A 171 15.35 6.31 -3.49
N HIS A 172 14.22 5.69 -3.77
CA HIS A 172 12.90 6.29 -3.52
C HIS A 172 12.71 6.67 -2.04
N LEU A 173 13.00 5.74 -1.11
CA LEU A 173 12.88 6.01 0.33
C LEU A 173 13.82 7.12 0.81
N ARG A 174 15.03 7.23 0.25
CA ARG A 174 15.96 8.33 0.54
C ARG A 174 15.43 9.67 0.03
N GLU A 175 14.90 9.72 -1.16
CA GLU A 175 14.31 10.93 -1.72
C GLU A 175 13.08 11.38 -0.93
N VAL A 176 12.20 10.45 -0.52
CA VAL A 176 11.09 10.77 0.37
C VAL A 176 11.59 11.30 1.71
N ALA A 177 12.61 10.69 2.31
CA ALA A 177 13.22 11.20 3.56
C ALA A 177 13.78 12.63 3.38
N ARG A 178 14.37 12.95 2.23
CA ARG A 178 14.92 14.27 1.92
C ARG A 178 13.85 15.36 1.85
N VAL A 179 12.72 15.08 1.21
CA VAL A 179 11.64 16.07 1.04
C VAL A 179 10.78 16.26 2.27
N LEU A 180 10.80 15.31 3.22
CA LEU A 180 10.13 15.42 4.51
C LEU A 180 10.89 16.34 5.47
N VAL A 181 10.15 17.12 6.25
CA VAL A 181 10.72 17.81 7.41
C VAL A 181 11.08 16.84 8.51
N THR A 182 11.92 17.25 9.45
CA THR A 182 12.18 16.45 10.66
C THR A 182 10.86 16.15 11.39
N GLY A 183 10.58 14.89 11.65
CA GLY A 183 9.32 14.43 12.26
C GLY A 183 8.14 14.32 11.27
N GLY A 184 8.37 14.58 9.98
CA GLY A 184 7.41 14.28 8.93
C GLY A 184 7.23 12.77 8.71
N ALA A 185 6.15 12.37 8.05
CA ALA A 185 5.82 10.96 7.86
C ALA A 185 5.40 10.62 6.42
N TYR A 186 5.79 9.43 5.99
CA TYR A 186 5.35 8.81 4.73
C TYR A 186 4.20 7.85 5.00
N TYR A 187 3.05 8.10 4.41
CA TYR A 187 1.85 7.26 4.49
C TYR A 187 1.71 6.47 3.19
N LEU A 188 1.60 5.15 3.32
CA LEU A 188 1.62 4.21 2.20
C LEU A 188 0.40 3.30 2.20
N ILE A 189 -0.23 3.17 1.04
CA ILE A 189 -1.18 2.10 0.75
C ILE A 189 -0.55 1.24 -0.34
N ILE A 190 -0.23 0.00 0.00
CA ILE A 190 0.54 -0.92 -0.83
C ILE A 190 -0.34 -2.13 -1.13
N PRO A 191 -0.36 -2.65 -2.37
CA PRO A 191 -1.06 -3.90 -2.67
C PRO A 191 -0.41 -5.06 -1.90
N ASP A 192 -1.25 -5.86 -1.25
CA ASP A 192 -0.82 -7.13 -0.72
C ASP A 192 -0.87 -8.17 -1.83
N LYS A 193 0.29 -8.70 -2.20
CA LYS A 193 0.40 -9.66 -3.31
C LYS A 193 -0.54 -10.87 -3.19
N ARG A 194 -0.95 -11.22 -1.98
CA ARG A 194 -1.85 -12.37 -1.74
C ARG A 194 -3.25 -12.15 -2.30
N TYR A 195 -3.66 -10.86 -2.50
CA TYR A 195 -5.02 -10.47 -2.85
C TYR A 195 -5.10 -9.60 -4.11
N CYS A 196 -4.07 -9.65 -4.96
CA CYS A 196 -4.03 -8.97 -6.25
C CYS A 196 -3.44 -9.89 -7.33
N PHE A 197 -3.28 -9.39 -8.53
CA PHE A 197 -2.76 -10.16 -9.67
C PHE A 197 -1.36 -10.76 -9.46
N ASP A 198 -0.58 -10.27 -8.50
CA ASP A 198 0.77 -10.81 -8.17
C ASP A 198 0.74 -12.10 -7.33
N HIS A 199 -0.41 -12.69 -7.09
CA HIS A 199 -0.60 -13.78 -6.12
C HIS A 199 0.47 -14.87 -6.22
N TYR A 200 0.77 -15.35 -7.42
CA TYR A 200 1.71 -16.45 -7.67
C TYR A 200 3.17 -16.01 -7.77
N ILE A 201 3.48 -14.72 -7.81
CA ILE A 201 4.86 -14.23 -7.83
C ILE A 201 5.42 -14.24 -6.41
N ASP A 202 6.67 -14.65 -6.21
CA ASP A 202 7.30 -14.69 -4.91
C ASP A 202 7.38 -13.32 -4.24
N CYS A 203 7.39 -13.28 -2.91
CA CYS A 203 7.65 -12.05 -2.18
C CYS A 203 9.06 -11.53 -2.47
N SER A 204 9.18 -10.23 -2.65
CA SER A 204 10.48 -9.58 -2.75
C SER A 204 11.27 -9.69 -1.44
N GLY A 205 12.57 -9.94 -1.56
CA GLY A 205 13.49 -10.02 -0.45
C GLY A 205 14.40 -8.81 -0.32
N ILE A 206 15.09 -8.68 0.82
CA ILE A 206 16.04 -7.59 1.07
C ILE A 206 17.20 -7.61 0.06
N GLU A 207 17.63 -8.78 -0.40
CA GLU A 207 18.72 -8.90 -1.35
C GLU A 207 18.33 -8.39 -2.74
N ASP A 208 17.07 -8.59 -3.17
CA ASP A 208 16.56 -8.02 -4.42
C ASP A 208 16.60 -6.49 -4.37
N VAL A 209 16.24 -5.91 -3.22
CA VAL A 209 16.25 -4.46 -3.00
C VAL A 209 17.67 -3.90 -3.00
N ARG A 210 18.61 -4.58 -2.33
CA ARG A 210 20.03 -4.21 -2.33
C ARG A 210 20.65 -4.28 -3.72
N LEU A 211 20.35 -5.34 -4.46
CA LEU A 211 20.83 -5.50 -5.84
C LEU A 211 20.33 -4.38 -6.74
N ALA A 212 19.03 -4.07 -6.70
CA ALA A 212 18.47 -2.98 -7.48
C ALA A 212 19.15 -1.63 -7.21
N HIS A 213 19.46 -1.36 -5.94
CA HIS A 213 20.16 -0.16 -5.53
C HIS A 213 21.64 -0.15 -5.97
N ALA A 214 22.34 -1.27 -5.83
CA ALA A 214 23.72 -1.41 -6.29
C ALA A 214 23.84 -1.19 -7.81
N GLU A 215 22.88 -1.68 -8.57
CA GLU A 215 22.77 -1.49 -10.01
C GLU A 215 22.24 -0.09 -10.40
N ARG A 216 21.78 0.73 -9.45
CA ARG A 216 21.21 2.06 -9.67
C ARG A 216 20.09 2.04 -10.71
N ARG A 217 19.16 1.09 -10.56
CA ARG A 217 18.08 0.89 -11.52
C ARG A 217 17.24 2.15 -11.67
N LYS A 218 16.99 2.54 -12.90
CA LYS A 218 16.08 3.64 -13.27
C LYS A 218 14.82 3.14 -13.97
N VAL A 219 14.90 1.95 -14.52
CA VAL A 219 13.83 1.23 -15.21
C VAL A 219 13.78 -0.21 -14.72
N HIS A 220 12.70 -0.89 -15.00
CA HIS A 220 12.52 -2.28 -14.61
C HIS A 220 13.43 -3.21 -15.42
N VAL A 221 13.87 -4.30 -14.80
CA VAL A 221 14.66 -5.36 -15.42
C VAL A 221 13.75 -6.37 -16.11
N GLU A 222 14.32 -7.18 -17.01
CA GLU A 222 13.58 -8.20 -17.75
C GLU A 222 12.81 -9.15 -16.83
N LYS A 223 13.40 -9.56 -15.69
CA LYS A 223 12.73 -10.38 -14.67
C LYS A 223 11.39 -9.79 -14.25
N SER A 224 11.36 -8.51 -13.83
CA SER A 224 10.13 -7.87 -13.37
C SER A 224 9.08 -7.76 -14.47
N VAL A 225 9.50 -7.54 -15.71
CA VAL A 225 8.59 -7.50 -16.87
C VAL A 225 8.01 -8.88 -17.16
N ILE A 226 8.82 -9.93 -17.09
CA ILE A 226 8.36 -11.31 -17.27
C ILE A 226 7.40 -11.69 -16.14
N GLU A 227 7.76 -11.43 -14.89
CA GLU A 227 6.90 -11.71 -13.74
C GLU A 227 5.53 -11.04 -13.90
N HIS A 228 5.51 -9.76 -14.21
CA HIS A 228 4.26 -9.01 -14.35
C HIS A 228 3.42 -9.44 -15.56
N LEU A 229 4.00 -9.65 -16.73
CA LEU A 229 3.24 -9.98 -17.93
C LEU A 229 2.91 -11.47 -18.08
N ALA A 230 3.74 -12.36 -17.52
CA ALA A 230 3.57 -13.79 -17.70
C ALA A 230 2.99 -14.51 -16.49
N PHE A 231 3.25 -14.05 -15.26
CA PHE A 231 2.88 -14.78 -14.04
C PHE A 231 1.72 -14.17 -13.27
N THR A 232 1.22 -13.01 -13.68
CA THR A 232 0.05 -12.39 -13.06
C THR A 232 -1.24 -13.13 -13.42
N THR A 233 -2.20 -13.04 -12.49
CA THR A 233 -3.56 -13.57 -12.63
C THR A 233 -4.60 -12.45 -12.69
N HIS A 234 -5.86 -12.70 -12.31
CA HIS A 234 -6.89 -11.66 -12.29
C HIS A 234 -6.64 -10.63 -11.16
N ASN A 235 -7.20 -9.44 -11.31
CA ASN A 235 -7.10 -8.37 -10.31
C ASN A 235 -8.44 -8.15 -9.56
N ASP A 236 -9.10 -9.23 -9.20
CA ASP A 236 -10.33 -9.19 -8.42
C ASP A 236 -10.03 -9.60 -6.97
N SER A 237 -9.92 -8.59 -6.09
CA SER A 237 -9.57 -8.80 -4.68
C SER A 237 -10.62 -9.63 -3.93
N ILE A 238 -11.89 -9.56 -4.32
CA ILE A 238 -12.97 -10.34 -3.67
C ILE A 238 -12.78 -11.83 -3.97
N ARG A 239 -12.48 -12.16 -5.22
CA ARG A 239 -12.17 -13.55 -5.62
C ARG A 239 -10.95 -14.08 -4.88
N HIS A 240 -9.84 -13.32 -4.86
CA HIS A 240 -8.64 -13.70 -4.11
C HIS A 240 -8.95 -13.96 -2.63
N TRP A 241 -9.72 -13.08 -2.01
CA TRP A 241 -10.08 -13.21 -0.60
C TRP A 241 -10.96 -14.44 -0.31
N SER A 242 -11.78 -14.86 -1.27
CA SER A 242 -12.58 -16.09 -1.18
C SER A 242 -11.82 -17.37 -1.52
N GLY A 243 -10.53 -17.27 -1.84
CA GLY A 243 -9.67 -18.40 -2.19
C GLY A 243 -9.63 -18.74 -3.68
N ASP A 244 -10.27 -17.93 -4.52
CA ASP A 244 -10.15 -18.06 -5.97
C ASP A 244 -9.05 -17.12 -6.46
N HIS A 245 -7.90 -17.70 -6.78
CA HIS A 245 -6.72 -16.94 -7.23
C HIS A 245 -6.51 -16.97 -8.74
N GLY A 246 -7.43 -17.62 -9.48
CA GLY A 246 -7.28 -17.86 -10.91
C GLY A 246 -6.22 -18.92 -11.22
N GLU A 247 -5.84 -19.02 -12.47
CA GLU A 247 -4.80 -19.94 -12.92
C GLU A 247 -3.41 -19.34 -12.74
N GLU A 248 -2.46 -20.16 -12.31
CA GLU A 248 -1.05 -19.79 -12.27
C GLU A 248 -0.54 -19.47 -13.67
N GLY A 249 0.17 -18.37 -13.80
CA GLY A 249 0.76 -17.95 -15.08
C GLY A 249 2.01 -18.75 -15.45
N GLY A 250 2.80 -18.18 -16.36
CA GLY A 250 4.08 -18.78 -16.78
C GLY A 250 3.99 -19.64 -18.02
N GLN A 251 2.87 -19.62 -18.74
CA GLN A 251 2.75 -20.30 -20.02
C GLN A 251 3.82 -19.77 -20.99
N PRO A 252 4.46 -20.67 -21.80
CA PRO A 252 5.60 -20.30 -22.64
C PRO A 252 5.32 -19.12 -23.60
N ASP A 253 4.14 -19.03 -24.16
CA ASP A 253 3.72 -17.95 -25.06
C ASP A 253 3.64 -16.60 -24.34
N ARG A 254 3.17 -16.56 -23.08
CA ARG A 254 3.16 -15.35 -22.25
C ARG A 254 4.57 -14.91 -21.90
N VAL A 255 5.46 -15.85 -21.55
CA VAL A 255 6.87 -15.55 -21.24
C VAL A 255 7.58 -14.98 -22.48
N GLU A 256 7.40 -15.60 -23.64
CA GLU A 256 8.00 -15.11 -24.89
C GLU A 256 7.39 -13.75 -25.32
N HIS A 257 6.13 -13.52 -25.04
CA HIS A 257 5.53 -12.19 -25.24
C HIS A 257 6.20 -11.14 -24.32
N ALA A 258 6.36 -11.44 -23.04
CA ALA A 258 7.00 -10.54 -22.07
C ALA A 258 8.44 -10.18 -22.47
N LYS A 259 9.22 -11.16 -22.91
CA LYS A 259 10.58 -10.94 -23.42
C LYS A 259 10.60 -10.00 -24.65
N ARG A 260 9.66 -10.19 -25.58
CA ARG A 260 9.52 -9.30 -26.74
C ARG A 260 9.19 -7.87 -26.30
N VAL A 261 8.21 -7.70 -25.40
CA VAL A 261 7.86 -6.36 -24.86
C VAL A 261 9.06 -5.70 -24.22
N PHE A 262 9.87 -6.44 -23.45
CA PHE A 262 11.07 -5.91 -22.84
C PHE A 262 12.12 -5.50 -23.90
N ALA A 263 12.37 -6.34 -24.87
CA ALA A 263 13.32 -6.06 -25.95
C ALA A 263 12.88 -4.85 -26.80
N ASP A 264 11.60 -4.77 -27.15
CA ASP A 264 11.03 -3.69 -27.98
C ASP A 264 11.05 -2.34 -27.25
N ALA A 265 10.96 -2.35 -25.92
CA ALA A 265 11.06 -1.14 -25.12
C ALA A 265 12.45 -0.49 -25.18
N ASN A 266 13.48 -1.24 -25.54
CA ASN A 266 14.85 -0.74 -25.76
C ASN A 266 15.34 0.19 -24.63
N GLY A 267 15.13 -0.22 -23.37
CA GLY A 267 15.54 0.54 -22.20
C GLY A 267 14.55 1.65 -21.77
N ALA A 268 13.40 1.77 -22.43
CA ALA A 268 12.34 2.65 -21.95
C ALA A 268 11.63 2.06 -20.73
N TYR A 269 10.98 2.91 -19.96
CA TYR A 269 10.17 2.49 -18.80
C TYR A 269 8.96 1.67 -19.25
N ILE A 270 8.78 0.51 -18.63
CA ILE A 270 7.58 -0.34 -18.75
C ILE A 270 6.89 -0.32 -17.39
N ASP A 271 5.59 -0.07 -17.35
CA ASP A 271 4.83 0.06 -16.11
C ASP A 271 4.46 -1.32 -15.56
N VAL A 272 5.28 -1.83 -14.65
CA VAL A 272 5.14 -3.14 -14.01
C VAL A 272 5.45 -3.04 -12.51
N HIS A 273 5.00 -4.01 -11.72
CA HIS A 273 5.45 -4.12 -10.34
C HIS A 273 6.90 -4.64 -10.30
N ALA A 274 7.78 -3.91 -9.64
CA ALA A 274 9.13 -4.35 -9.31
C ALA A 274 9.14 -5.16 -8.01
N TRP A 275 8.16 -4.92 -7.14
CA TRP A 275 8.12 -5.45 -5.77
C TRP A 275 6.77 -6.07 -5.45
N GLN A 276 6.83 -7.24 -4.81
CA GLN A 276 5.68 -7.97 -4.29
C GLN A 276 5.78 -8.06 -2.77
N PHE A 277 4.85 -7.41 -2.06
CA PHE A 277 4.88 -7.33 -0.61
C PHE A 277 3.70 -8.04 0.05
N VAL A 278 3.95 -8.53 1.25
CA VAL A 278 2.96 -8.73 2.30
C VAL A 278 3.33 -7.83 3.49
N PRO A 279 2.43 -7.55 4.45
CA PRO A 279 2.74 -6.65 5.56
C PRO A 279 4.03 -6.97 6.30
N ASP A 280 4.30 -8.25 6.55
CA ASP A 280 5.47 -8.68 7.32
C ASP A 280 6.76 -8.51 6.52
N THR A 281 6.80 -8.89 5.23
CA THR A 281 8.00 -8.69 4.40
C THR A 281 8.30 -7.21 4.17
N PHE A 282 7.28 -6.37 4.00
CA PHE A 282 7.48 -4.92 3.90
C PHE A 282 8.08 -4.34 5.20
N ARG A 283 7.56 -4.75 6.36
CA ARG A 283 8.10 -4.35 7.67
C ARG A 283 9.56 -4.77 7.84
N GLU A 284 9.87 -6.01 7.50
CA GLU A 284 11.21 -6.58 7.61
C GLU A 284 12.21 -5.82 6.72
N ILE A 285 11.89 -5.66 5.44
CA ILE A 285 12.75 -4.96 4.48
C ILE A 285 12.99 -3.52 4.93
N THR A 286 11.93 -2.77 5.20
CA THR A 286 12.08 -1.34 5.57
C THR A 286 12.74 -1.14 6.93
N GLY A 287 12.50 -2.06 7.88
CA GLY A 287 13.19 -2.09 9.17
C GLY A 287 14.69 -2.33 9.01
N THR A 288 15.08 -3.36 8.24
CA THR A 288 16.48 -3.67 7.94
C THR A 288 17.18 -2.49 7.27
N LEU A 289 16.56 -1.88 6.26
CA LEU A 289 17.13 -0.70 5.58
C LEU A 289 17.34 0.49 6.52
N TYR A 290 16.43 0.70 7.47
CA TYR A 290 16.60 1.73 8.49
C TYR A 290 17.73 1.42 9.45
N ASP A 291 17.80 0.21 9.98
CA ASP A 291 18.81 -0.23 10.96
C ASP A 291 20.22 -0.20 10.35
N GLU A 292 20.35 -0.45 9.06
CA GLU A 292 21.61 -0.34 8.31
C GLU A 292 21.96 1.12 7.90
N GLY A 293 21.08 2.08 8.17
CA GLY A 293 21.27 3.46 7.73
C GLY A 293 21.13 3.66 6.21
N ALA A 294 20.56 2.68 5.49
CA ALA A 294 20.29 2.78 4.06
C ALA A 294 19.18 3.78 3.74
N THR A 295 18.28 4.04 4.67
CA THR A 295 17.24 5.08 4.58
C THR A 295 17.08 5.82 5.91
N GLY A 296 16.56 7.08 5.86
CA GLY A 296 16.19 7.85 7.05
C GLY A 296 14.76 7.56 7.56
N LEU A 297 14.02 6.68 6.89
CA LEU A 297 12.61 6.37 7.21
C LEU A 297 12.52 5.09 8.04
N LYS A 298 12.04 5.22 9.28
CA LYS A 298 11.74 4.09 10.15
C LYS A 298 10.30 3.63 9.94
N PRO A 299 10.05 2.32 9.71
CA PRO A 299 8.68 1.81 9.70
C PRO A 299 8.09 1.90 11.11
N GLU A 300 7.13 2.80 11.31
CA GLU A 300 6.48 2.96 12.62
C GLU A 300 5.30 2.01 12.80
N ARG A 301 4.51 1.84 11.75
CA ARG A 301 3.29 1.03 11.77
C ARG A 301 3.07 0.38 10.43
N VAL A 302 2.84 -0.92 10.44
CA VAL A 302 2.42 -1.69 9.28
C VAL A 302 1.16 -2.47 9.69
N TYR A 303 0.04 -2.14 9.08
CA TYR A 303 -1.23 -2.77 9.39
C TYR A 303 -1.40 -4.06 8.60
N GLN A 304 -2.05 -5.05 9.20
CA GLN A 304 -2.44 -6.26 8.50
C GLN A 304 -3.49 -5.94 7.44
N THR A 305 -3.44 -6.68 6.34
CA THR A 305 -4.39 -6.53 5.24
C THR A 305 -5.77 -6.97 5.68
N VAL A 306 -6.77 -6.18 5.34
CA VAL A 306 -8.17 -6.48 5.60
C VAL A 306 -8.94 -6.46 4.31
N TRP A 307 -10.01 -7.26 4.26
CA TRP A 307 -10.91 -7.26 3.14
C TRP A 307 -11.71 -5.95 3.08
N GLY A 308 -11.76 -5.29 1.91
CA GLY A 308 -12.48 -4.03 1.77
C GLY A 308 -12.62 -3.54 0.34
#